data_4eac88d2cf25c8ea795ce7a075467518
#
_entry.id   4eac88d2cf25c8ea795ce7a075467518
#
_cell.length_a   1.000
_cell.length_b   1.000
_cell.length_c   1.000
_cell.angle_alpha   90.00
_cell.angle_beta   90.00
_cell.angle_gamma   90.00
#
_symmetry.space_group_name_H-M   'P 1'
#
loop_
_entity.id
_entity.type
_entity.pdbx_description
1 polymer ?
#
loop_
_entity_poly.entity_id
_entity_poly.type
_entity_poly.pdbx_seq_one_letter_code
_entity_poly.pdbx_strand_id
1 'polypeptide(L)'
;PAGTLTSSIKYWRVRTYNADGIAGEWSDAAQIVVIAAPTAPSIQIKSTGPRPSISWQTSEQEAYQVELDGKISGGTHYGTEKTWTSPAYLADGSHTVRVRVQNQYGMWSNWGTAALPVTNTPGAAITLTVQASSVADLSWQTTGSYDFYLVYRNGKPIAKLTQTQYTDELSSGSTTYQVRGCYADSSNYGLSGAVTATITTGLYVTLYGIASGKKVTLKHCGLKNQPVQNAINRDIQYIFMYGSMYPHAERSEFVTKKVGGTAVFLPDEDKAGFDALIGELVCLKTQSGEMVIGYLNETSDTSRVNPDKSIVNFSIQQIDYTEVIDIDS
;
A
#
# COMPACT_ATOMS: atom_id res chain seq x y z
N PRO A 1 -3.32 -52.03 -2.36
CA PRO A 1 -4.23 -51.11 -2.96
C PRO A 1 -4.11 -49.77 -2.27
N ALA A 2 -3.73 -48.73 -3.01
CA ALA A 2 -3.72 -47.38 -2.49
C ALA A 2 -5.17 -46.88 -2.48
N GLY A 3 -5.80 -46.91 -1.30
CA GLY A 3 -7.12 -46.33 -1.12
C GLY A 3 -7.01 -44.93 -0.54
N THR A 4 -7.82 -43.99 -1.04
CA THR A 4 -7.93 -42.66 -0.47
C THR A 4 -8.68 -42.75 0.86
N LEU A 5 -8.08 -42.26 1.94
CA LEU A 5 -8.75 -42.15 3.23
C LEU A 5 -9.78 -41.00 3.17
N THR A 6 -11.04 -41.29 3.43
CA THR A 6 -12.07 -40.25 3.60
C THR A 6 -11.93 -39.59 4.97
N SER A 7 -12.39 -38.32 5.09
CA SER A 7 -12.36 -37.58 6.35
C SER A 7 -13.14 -38.32 7.45
N SER A 8 -12.40 -38.82 8.43
CA SER A 8 -12.95 -39.47 9.62
C SER A 8 -11.81 -39.90 10.55
N ILE A 9 -12.15 -40.30 11.75
CA ILE A 9 -11.22 -41.01 12.64
C ILE A 9 -10.97 -42.39 12.06
N LYS A 10 -9.74 -42.75 11.83
CA LYS A 10 -9.28 -44.09 11.43
C LYS A 10 -8.33 -44.61 12.45
N TYR A 11 -8.27 -45.94 12.54
CA TYR A 11 -7.36 -46.65 13.41
C TYR A 11 -6.46 -47.51 12.55
N TRP A 12 -5.20 -47.58 12.89
CA TRP A 12 -4.22 -48.43 12.22
C TRP A 12 -3.42 -49.20 13.27
N ARG A 13 -2.94 -50.36 12.86
CA ARG A 13 -2.03 -51.20 13.63
C ARG A 13 -1.13 -51.94 12.68
N VAL A 14 0.03 -52.35 13.16
CA VAL A 14 1.02 -53.10 12.39
C VAL A 14 1.29 -54.44 13.04
N ARG A 15 1.74 -55.40 12.24
CA ARG A 15 2.34 -56.65 12.74
C ARG A 15 3.53 -57.00 11.89
N THR A 16 4.50 -57.68 12.47
CA THR A 16 5.67 -58.22 11.83
C THR A 16 5.44 -59.63 11.34
N TYR A 17 6.25 -60.05 10.36
CA TYR A 17 6.32 -61.42 9.92
C TYR A 17 7.79 -61.86 10.05
N ASN A 18 8.03 -63.12 10.50
CA ASN A 18 9.37 -63.69 10.48
C ASN A 18 9.77 -64.18 9.07
N ALA A 19 10.99 -64.69 8.91
CA ALA A 19 11.51 -65.16 7.61
C ALA A 19 10.67 -66.33 7.03
N ASP A 20 9.97 -67.09 7.88
CA ASP A 20 9.10 -68.20 7.45
C ASP A 20 7.69 -67.77 7.14
N GLY A 21 7.38 -66.45 7.20
CA GLY A 21 6.05 -65.90 6.93
C GLY A 21 5.07 -66.00 8.07
N ILE A 22 5.52 -66.38 9.29
CA ILE A 22 4.64 -66.46 10.46
C ILE A 22 4.44 -65.06 11.02
N ALA A 23 3.15 -64.70 11.22
CA ALA A 23 2.75 -63.39 11.73
C ALA A 23 2.96 -63.29 13.25
N GLY A 24 3.55 -62.20 13.72
CA GLY A 24 3.59 -61.80 15.14
C GLY A 24 2.25 -61.18 15.56
N GLU A 25 2.16 -60.82 16.82
CA GLU A 25 1.00 -60.12 17.38
C GLU A 25 0.83 -58.75 16.76
N TRP A 26 -0.43 -58.27 16.70
CA TRP A 26 -0.69 -56.91 16.28
C TRP A 26 -0.24 -55.93 17.35
N SER A 27 0.28 -54.78 16.89
CA SER A 27 0.50 -53.63 17.77
C SER A 27 -0.84 -53.13 18.34
N ASP A 28 -0.75 -52.35 19.40
CA ASP A 28 -1.92 -51.54 19.83
C ASP A 28 -2.41 -50.66 18.67
N ALA A 29 -3.73 -50.39 18.66
CA ALA A 29 -4.32 -49.55 17.64
C ALA A 29 -3.97 -48.08 17.91
N ALA A 30 -3.35 -47.44 16.94
CA ALA A 30 -3.09 -45.98 16.92
C ALA A 30 -4.17 -45.27 16.10
N GLN A 31 -4.58 -44.11 16.55
CA GLN A 31 -5.58 -43.29 15.89
C GLN A 31 -4.92 -42.34 14.89
N ILE A 32 -5.53 -42.17 13.73
CA ILE A 32 -5.23 -41.13 12.77
C ILE A 32 -6.53 -40.36 12.46
N VAL A 33 -6.46 -39.04 12.53
CA VAL A 33 -7.57 -38.15 12.17
C VAL A 33 -7.30 -37.63 10.77
N VAL A 34 -8.16 -37.94 9.83
CA VAL A 34 -8.11 -37.42 8.46
C VAL A 34 -9.01 -36.20 8.39
N ILE A 35 -8.39 -35.05 8.20
CA ILE A 35 -9.06 -33.75 8.14
C ILE A 35 -9.30 -33.42 6.66
N ALA A 36 -10.52 -33.03 6.33
CA ALA A 36 -10.87 -32.56 4.98
C ALA A 36 -10.80 -31.03 4.92
N ALA A 37 -10.51 -30.52 3.74
CA ALA A 37 -10.66 -29.10 3.46
C ALA A 37 -12.14 -28.70 3.56
N PRO A 38 -12.46 -27.47 3.95
CA PRO A 38 -13.82 -26.94 3.92
C PRO A 38 -14.44 -27.05 2.54
N THR A 39 -15.77 -27.09 2.48
CA THR A 39 -16.49 -26.99 1.21
C THR A 39 -16.32 -25.58 0.62
N ALA A 40 -16.36 -25.49 -0.71
CA ALA A 40 -16.34 -24.19 -1.39
C ALA A 40 -17.50 -23.31 -0.88
N PRO A 41 -17.25 -22.03 -0.55
CA PRO A 41 -18.29 -21.12 -0.08
C PRO A 41 -19.38 -20.88 -1.12
N SER A 42 -20.62 -20.80 -0.67
CA SER A 42 -21.76 -20.37 -1.49
C SER A 42 -21.95 -18.87 -1.35
N ILE A 43 -21.71 -18.11 -2.42
CA ILE A 43 -21.71 -16.65 -2.42
C ILE A 43 -23.12 -16.12 -2.71
N GLN A 44 -23.51 -15.08 -1.98
CA GLN A 44 -24.73 -14.30 -2.18
C GLN A 44 -24.37 -12.82 -2.38
N ILE A 45 -24.89 -12.21 -3.44
CA ILE A 45 -24.75 -10.79 -3.70
C ILE A 45 -25.70 -10.03 -2.78
N LYS A 46 -25.19 -9.06 -2.03
CA LYS A 46 -25.97 -8.23 -1.10
C LYS A 46 -26.28 -6.86 -1.67
N SER A 47 -25.35 -6.27 -2.41
CA SER A 47 -25.57 -5.02 -3.10
C SER A 47 -24.81 -4.99 -4.43
N THR A 48 -25.33 -4.19 -5.37
CA THR A 48 -24.81 -4.09 -6.75
C THR A 48 -24.44 -2.64 -7.12
N GLY A 49 -24.40 -1.74 -6.13
CA GLY A 49 -23.97 -0.35 -6.34
C GLY A 49 -22.47 -0.25 -6.62
N PRO A 50 -21.93 0.98 -6.67
CA PRO A 50 -20.52 1.23 -7.01
C PRO A 50 -19.51 0.56 -6.06
N ARG A 51 -19.91 0.29 -4.83
CA ARG A 51 -19.14 -0.52 -3.87
C ARG A 51 -19.99 -1.73 -3.46
N PRO A 52 -20.02 -2.77 -4.30
CA PRO A 52 -20.87 -3.92 -4.05
C PRO A 52 -20.40 -4.71 -2.84
N SER A 53 -21.36 -5.36 -2.20
CA SER A 53 -21.10 -6.24 -1.06
C SER A 53 -21.64 -7.65 -1.32
N ILE A 54 -20.96 -8.62 -0.74
CA ILE A 54 -21.31 -10.03 -0.80
C ILE A 54 -21.34 -10.63 0.59
N SER A 55 -22.03 -11.75 0.73
CA SER A 55 -21.90 -12.64 1.85
C SER A 55 -21.73 -14.08 1.35
N TRP A 56 -21.28 -14.98 2.20
CA TRP A 56 -21.17 -16.39 1.84
C TRP A 56 -21.53 -17.29 3.00
N GLN A 57 -21.83 -18.54 2.67
CA GLN A 57 -22.06 -19.61 3.62
C GLN A 57 -20.96 -20.65 3.47
N THR A 58 -20.48 -21.14 4.58
CA THR A 58 -19.47 -22.20 4.69
C THR A 58 -19.64 -22.95 5.99
N SER A 59 -19.17 -24.20 6.05
CA SER A 59 -19.23 -25.04 7.26
C SER A 59 -18.23 -24.61 8.33
N GLU A 60 -17.02 -24.18 7.91
CA GLU A 60 -15.89 -23.86 8.77
C GLU A 60 -15.14 -22.66 8.20
N GLN A 61 -14.64 -21.77 9.07
CA GLN A 61 -13.82 -20.64 8.67
C GLN A 61 -13.02 -20.08 9.84
N GLU A 62 -11.71 -20.00 9.67
CA GLU A 62 -10.77 -19.25 10.51
C GLU A 62 -10.13 -18.09 9.73
N ALA A 63 -10.03 -18.25 8.39
CA ALA A 63 -9.57 -17.20 7.50
C ALA A 63 -10.29 -17.31 6.16
N TYR A 64 -10.24 -16.21 5.40
CA TYR A 64 -10.79 -16.17 4.05
C TYR A 64 -9.96 -15.31 3.11
N GLN A 65 -10.14 -15.54 1.82
CA GLN A 65 -9.63 -14.68 0.76
C GLN A 65 -10.75 -14.37 -0.22
N VAL A 66 -10.79 -13.13 -0.66
CA VAL A 66 -11.69 -12.68 -1.74
C VAL A 66 -10.83 -12.33 -2.95
N GLU A 67 -11.22 -12.82 -4.10
CA GLU A 67 -10.63 -12.48 -5.39
C GLU A 67 -11.68 -11.75 -6.23
N LEU A 68 -11.29 -10.61 -6.79
CA LEU A 68 -12.10 -9.82 -7.71
C LEU A 68 -11.36 -9.72 -9.04
N ASP A 69 -12.01 -10.16 -10.12
CA ASP A 69 -11.46 -10.14 -11.50
C ASP A 69 -10.04 -10.71 -11.59
N GLY A 70 -9.79 -11.82 -10.90
CA GLY A 70 -8.50 -12.52 -10.89
C GLY A 70 -7.43 -11.92 -9.97
N LYS A 71 -7.78 -10.92 -9.14
CA LYS A 71 -6.86 -10.34 -8.15
C LYS A 71 -7.39 -10.52 -6.73
N ILE A 72 -6.52 -11.00 -5.84
CA ILE A 72 -6.85 -11.12 -4.41
C ILE A 72 -6.95 -9.71 -3.80
N SER A 73 -8.09 -9.44 -3.17
CA SER A 73 -8.39 -8.18 -2.50
C SER A 73 -7.98 -8.24 -1.03
N GLY A 74 -7.01 -7.42 -0.63
CA GLY A 74 -6.60 -7.29 0.77
C GLY A 74 -5.81 -8.47 1.35
N GLY A 75 -5.46 -9.48 0.53
CA GLY A 75 -4.70 -10.64 1.00
C GLY A 75 -5.55 -11.66 1.76
N THR A 76 -5.00 -12.24 2.82
CA THR A 76 -5.71 -13.18 3.70
C THR A 76 -6.29 -12.43 4.89
N HIS A 77 -7.58 -12.55 5.08
CA HIS A 77 -8.32 -12.01 6.22
C HIS A 77 -8.53 -13.11 7.25
N TYR A 78 -8.18 -12.84 8.49
CA TYR A 78 -8.37 -13.76 9.61
C TYR A 78 -9.64 -13.41 10.35
N GLY A 79 -10.45 -14.41 10.66
CA GLY A 79 -11.70 -14.27 11.39
C GLY A 79 -12.87 -15.05 10.77
N THR A 80 -13.98 -14.99 11.48
CA THR A 80 -15.22 -15.73 11.16
C THR A 80 -16.25 -14.91 10.39
N GLU A 81 -15.92 -13.67 10.01
CA GLU A 81 -16.79 -12.82 9.22
C GLU A 81 -17.07 -13.44 7.85
N LYS A 82 -18.34 -13.40 7.44
CA LYS A 82 -18.82 -13.99 6.20
C LYS A 82 -19.41 -12.94 5.27
N THR A 83 -18.86 -11.75 5.33
CA THR A 83 -19.24 -10.62 4.48
C THR A 83 -18.01 -9.91 3.98
N TRP A 84 -18.11 -9.31 2.81
CA TRP A 84 -17.07 -8.46 2.21
C TRP A 84 -17.74 -7.37 1.40
N THR A 85 -17.22 -6.16 1.51
CA THR A 85 -17.58 -5.01 0.68
C THR A 85 -16.37 -4.62 -0.14
N SER A 86 -16.57 -4.26 -1.40
CA SER A 86 -15.47 -3.81 -2.26
C SER A 86 -14.75 -2.62 -1.64
N PRO A 87 -13.43 -2.69 -1.43
CA PRO A 87 -12.65 -1.55 -0.92
C PRO A 87 -12.52 -0.42 -1.95
N ALA A 88 -12.90 -0.68 -3.21
CA ALA A 88 -12.82 0.28 -4.29
C ALA A 88 -14.17 0.42 -5.01
N TYR A 89 -14.38 1.59 -5.61
CA TYR A 89 -15.50 1.80 -6.52
C TYR A 89 -15.26 1.06 -7.83
N LEU A 90 -16.19 0.21 -8.22
CA LEU A 90 -16.10 -0.57 -9.45
C LEU A 90 -16.82 0.14 -10.61
N ALA A 91 -16.37 -0.12 -11.81
CA ALA A 91 -17.07 0.31 -13.02
C ALA A 91 -18.37 -0.48 -13.22
N ASP A 92 -19.27 0.07 -14.03
CA ASP A 92 -20.46 -0.66 -14.46
C ASP A 92 -20.08 -1.90 -15.25
N GLY A 93 -20.82 -2.96 -15.01
CA GLY A 93 -20.60 -4.22 -15.73
C GLY A 93 -20.73 -5.44 -14.84
N SER A 94 -20.36 -6.59 -15.41
CA SER A 94 -20.30 -7.84 -14.69
C SER A 94 -18.86 -8.15 -14.30
N HIS A 95 -18.61 -8.22 -13.02
CA HIS A 95 -17.34 -8.62 -12.41
C HIS A 95 -17.42 -10.08 -11.96
N THR A 96 -16.28 -10.70 -11.75
CA THR A 96 -16.21 -12.05 -11.19
C THR A 96 -15.65 -11.96 -9.78
N VAL A 97 -16.45 -12.41 -8.80
CA VAL A 97 -15.98 -12.52 -7.42
C VAL A 97 -15.83 -13.99 -7.03
N ARG A 98 -14.74 -14.29 -6.33
CA ARG A 98 -14.45 -15.62 -5.81
C ARG A 98 -14.06 -15.54 -4.36
N VAL A 99 -14.52 -16.52 -3.57
CA VAL A 99 -14.19 -16.61 -2.14
C VAL A 99 -13.69 -18.02 -1.84
N ARG A 100 -12.64 -18.12 -1.05
CA ARG A 100 -12.22 -19.37 -0.42
C ARG A 100 -12.00 -19.15 1.07
N VAL A 101 -12.16 -20.20 1.83
CA VAL A 101 -12.03 -20.17 3.29
C VAL A 101 -10.99 -21.18 3.75
N GLN A 102 -10.36 -20.90 4.89
CA GLN A 102 -9.40 -21.77 5.54
C GLN A 102 -9.97 -22.23 6.88
N ASN A 103 -9.82 -23.50 7.20
CA ASN A 103 -10.20 -24.03 8.50
C ASN A 103 -9.09 -23.87 9.55
N GLN A 104 -9.37 -24.22 10.81
CA GLN A 104 -8.42 -24.18 11.93
C GLN A 104 -7.13 -25.01 11.73
N TYR A 105 -7.11 -25.92 10.76
CA TYR A 105 -5.96 -26.75 10.42
C TYR A 105 -5.13 -26.21 9.26
N GLY A 106 -5.43 -25.00 8.77
CA GLY A 106 -4.72 -24.34 7.69
C GLY A 106 -5.09 -24.84 6.28
N MET A 107 -6.15 -25.67 6.15
CA MET A 107 -6.56 -26.21 4.85
C MET A 107 -7.55 -25.26 4.16
N TRP A 108 -7.22 -24.89 2.90
CA TRP A 108 -8.07 -24.05 2.08
C TRP A 108 -9.13 -24.86 1.33
N SER A 109 -10.35 -24.30 1.25
CA SER A 109 -11.40 -24.79 0.36
C SER A 109 -11.05 -24.56 -1.11
N ASN A 110 -11.78 -25.19 -2.00
CA ASN A 110 -11.92 -24.71 -3.37
C ASN A 110 -12.57 -23.32 -3.39
N TRP A 111 -12.38 -22.59 -4.48
CA TRP A 111 -13.02 -21.30 -4.68
C TRP A 111 -14.53 -21.46 -4.93
N GLY A 112 -15.35 -20.77 -4.15
CA GLY A 112 -16.71 -20.42 -4.56
C GLY A 112 -16.64 -19.26 -5.56
N THR A 113 -17.49 -19.25 -6.57
CA THR A 113 -17.48 -18.24 -7.64
C THR A 113 -18.89 -17.72 -7.88
N ALA A 114 -19.00 -16.41 -8.07
CA ALA A 114 -20.27 -15.77 -8.47
C ALA A 114 -19.99 -14.61 -9.45
N ALA A 115 -20.95 -14.34 -10.33
CA ALA A 115 -20.99 -13.09 -11.10
C ALA A 115 -21.46 -11.96 -10.16
N LEU A 116 -20.77 -10.85 -10.17
CA LEU A 116 -21.05 -9.66 -9.38
C LEU A 116 -21.45 -8.52 -10.33
N PRO A 117 -22.74 -8.35 -10.61
CA PRO A 117 -23.19 -7.23 -11.43
C PRO A 117 -23.01 -5.94 -10.66
N VAL A 118 -22.44 -4.94 -11.31
CA VAL A 118 -22.30 -3.58 -10.78
C VAL A 118 -23.09 -2.63 -11.66
N THR A 119 -23.98 -1.88 -11.04
CA THR A 119 -24.78 -0.86 -11.71
C THR A 119 -24.64 0.45 -10.97
N ASN A 120 -24.08 1.44 -11.66
CA ASN A 120 -23.89 2.77 -11.12
C ASN A 120 -24.99 3.70 -11.67
N THR A 121 -25.63 4.45 -10.80
CA THR A 121 -26.48 5.55 -11.23
C THR A 121 -25.58 6.78 -11.37
N PRO A 122 -25.51 7.42 -12.55
CA PRO A 122 -24.70 8.61 -12.72
C PRO A 122 -25.11 9.70 -11.73
N GLY A 123 -24.13 10.22 -10.99
CA GLY A 123 -24.32 11.40 -10.14
C GLY A 123 -24.22 12.70 -10.92
N ALA A 124 -24.29 13.81 -10.20
CA ALA A 124 -24.11 15.14 -10.79
C ALA A 124 -22.71 15.28 -11.41
N ALA A 125 -22.63 16.00 -12.52
CA ALA A 125 -21.36 16.21 -13.22
C ALA A 125 -20.36 16.99 -12.36
N ILE A 126 -19.09 16.58 -12.43
CA ILE A 126 -17.95 17.27 -11.80
C ILE A 126 -17.02 17.77 -12.90
N THR A 127 -16.69 19.06 -12.85
CA THR A 127 -15.69 19.66 -13.74
C THR A 127 -14.44 19.96 -12.95
N LEU A 128 -13.36 19.24 -13.24
CA LEU A 128 -12.05 19.38 -12.58
C LEU A 128 -11.17 20.35 -13.37
N THR A 129 -10.52 21.27 -12.67
CA THR A 129 -9.44 22.11 -13.16
C THR A 129 -8.17 21.84 -12.36
N VAL A 130 -7.04 21.69 -13.04
CA VAL A 130 -5.72 21.47 -12.42
C VAL A 130 -4.78 22.57 -12.88
N GLN A 131 -4.23 23.33 -11.93
CA GLN A 131 -3.16 24.28 -12.16
C GLN A 131 -1.84 23.66 -11.69
N ALA A 132 -0.92 23.44 -12.62
CA ALA A 132 0.36 22.81 -12.35
C ALA A 132 1.46 23.86 -12.20
N SER A 133 2.21 23.74 -11.13
CA SER A 133 3.44 24.47 -10.84
C SER A 133 4.49 23.49 -10.33
N SER A 134 5.20 23.79 -9.26
CA SER A 134 5.98 22.81 -8.49
C SER A 134 5.11 21.83 -7.69
N VAL A 135 3.81 22.09 -7.64
CA VAL A 135 2.74 21.27 -7.07
C VAL A 135 1.55 21.27 -8.02
N ALA A 136 0.55 20.43 -7.75
CA ALA A 136 -0.70 20.48 -8.48
C ALA A 136 -1.81 21.06 -7.57
N ASP A 137 -2.38 22.21 -7.98
CA ASP A 137 -3.53 22.79 -7.34
C ASP A 137 -4.79 22.38 -8.10
N LEU A 138 -5.62 21.58 -7.46
CA LEU A 138 -6.87 21.05 -7.98
C LEU A 138 -8.03 21.87 -7.44
N SER A 139 -8.97 22.21 -8.32
CA SER A 139 -10.26 22.78 -7.95
C SER A 139 -11.34 22.17 -8.83
N TRP A 140 -12.55 22.02 -8.30
CA TRP A 140 -13.65 21.48 -9.09
C TRP A 140 -14.98 22.13 -8.75
N GLN A 141 -15.87 22.05 -9.71
CA GLN A 141 -17.25 22.49 -9.61
C GLN A 141 -18.17 21.30 -9.84
N THR A 142 -19.30 21.29 -9.18
CA THR A 142 -20.34 20.27 -9.34
C THR A 142 -21.71 20.91 -9.49
N THR A 143 -22.57 20.27 -10.25
CA THR A 143 -23.99 20.70 -10.41
C THR A 143 -24.89 20.14 -9.32
N GLY A 144 -24.39 19.24 -8.47
CA GLY A 144 -25.10 18.67 -7.32
C GLY A 144 -24.24 18.67 -6.07
N SER A 145 -24.82 18.24 -4.95
CA SER A 145 -24.09 18.07 -3.68
C SER A 145 -23.62 16.63 -3.53
N TYR A 146 -22.45 16.47 -2.96
CA TYR A 146 -21.87 15.18 -2.53
C TYR A 146 -21.49 15.28 -1.07
N ASP A 147 -21.50 14.16 -0.36
CA ASP A 147 -21.13 14.13 1.06
C ASP A 147 -19.61 14.29 1.23
N PHE A 148 -18.85 13.72 0.31
CA PHE A 148 -17.38 13.86 0.26
C PHE A 148 -16.85 13.64 -1.17
N TYR A 149 -15.59 13.99 -1.35
CA TYR A 149 -14.86 13.80 -2.60
C TYR A 149 -13.62 12.93 -2.37
N LEU A 150 -13.34 12.06 -3.33
CA LEU A 150 -12.08 11.33 -3.43
C LEU A 150 -11.27 11.90 -4.58
N VAL A 151 -10.05 12.32 -4.29
CA VAL A 151 -9.08 12.76 -5.31
C VAL A 151 -8.23 11.58 -5.71
N TYR A 152 -8.09 11.38 -7.00
CA TYR A 152 -7.26 10.31 -7.57
C TYR A 152 -6.06 10.90 -8.30
N ARG A 153 -4.89 10.30 -8.06
CA ARG A 153 -3.64 10.53 -8.79
C ARG A 153 -3.21 9.23 -9.46
N ASN A 154 -3.10 9.25 -10.81
CA ASN A 154 -2.75 8.07 -11.60
C ASN A 154 -3.60 6.82 -11.25
N GLY A 155 -4.90 7.02 -11.05
CA GLY A 155 -5.87 5.97 -10.72
C GLY A 155 -5.88 5.50 -9.27
N LYS A 156 -5.02 6.05 -8.40
CA LYS A 156 -5.01 5.73 -6.96
C LYS A 156 -5.61 6.88 -6.16
N PRO A 157 -6.47 6.62 -5.15
CA PRO A 157 -7.01 7.66 -4.28
C PRO A 157 -5.88 8.23 -3.41
N ILE A 158 -5.81 9.56 -3.30
CA ILE A 158 -4.79 10.29 -2.54
C ILE A 158 -5.37 11.23 -1.48
N ALA A 159 -6.65 11.59 -1.57
CA ALA A 159 -7.32 12.41 -0.56
C ALA A 159 -8.81 12.09 -0.48
N LYS A 160 -9.37 12.17 0.74
CA LYS A 160 -10.80 12.21 1.03
C LYS A 160 -11.13 13.51 1.73
N LEU A 161 -12.05 14.29 1.22
CA LEU A 161 -12.35 15.63 1.72
C LEU A 161 -13.77 16.09 1.35
N THR A 162 -14.27 17.07 2.07
CA THR A 162 -15.60 17.68 1.83
C THR A 162 -15.53 18.97 1.03
N GLN A 163 -14.36 19.59 0.95
CA GLN A 163 -14.10 20.80 0.18
C GLN A 163 -13.86 20.49 -1.29
N THR A 164 -13.98 21.51 -2.16
CA THR A 164 -13.87 21.38 -3.61
C THR A 164 -12.51 21.84 -4.15
N GLN A 165 -11.47 21.75 -3.34
CA GLN A 165 -10.09 22.08 -3.72
C GLN A 165 -9.09 21.24 -2.92
N TYR A 166 -7.96 20.98 -3.55
CA TYR A 166 -6.88 20.16 -2.97
C TYR A 166 -5.53 20.52 -3.62
N THR A 167 -4.48 20.65 -2.82
CA THR A 167 -3.12 20.82 -3.32
C THR A 167 -2.35 19.52 -3.13
N ASP A 168 -1.87 18.93 -4.23
CA ASP A 168 -1.03 17.75 -4.20
C ASP A 168 0.45 18.13 -4.13
N GLU A 169 0.97 18.14 -2.91
CA GLU A 169 2.40 18.40 -2.63
C GLU A 169 3.30 17.23 -3.04
N LEU A 170 2.76 16.02 -3.19
CA LEU A 170 3.52 14.80 -3.52
C LEU A 170 3.50 14.47 -5.01
N SER A 171 3.07 15.39 -5.85
CA SER A 171 3.03 15.22 -7.30
C SER A 171 4.40 15.47 -7.95
N SER A 172 4.72 14.75 -9.01
CA SER A 172 5.93 14.97 -9.83
C SER A 172 5.72 14.51 -11.26
N GLY A 173 6.39 15.17 -12.21
CA GLY A 173 6.34 14.81 -13.62
C GLY A 173 4.93 14.88 -14.23
N SER A 174 4.65 14.03 -15.22
CA SER A 174 3.34 13.94 -15.85
C SER A 174 2.40 13.13 -14.97
N THR A 175 1.33 13.76 -14.52
CA THR A 175 0.41 13.19 -13.53
C THR A 175 -1.04 13.39 -13.99
N THR A 176 -1.85 12.33 -13.90
CA THR A 176 -3.27 12.37 -14.25
C THR A 176 -4.13 12.39 -13.01
N TYR A 177 -5.05 13.34 -12.95
CA TYR A 177 -5.99 13.54 -11.85
C TYR A 177 -7.41 13.27 -12.25
N GLN A 178 -8.18 12.75 -11.31
CA GLN A 178 -9.65 12.66 -11.37
C GLN A 178 -10.21 12.93 -9.98
N VAL A 179 -11.44 13.42 -9.93
CA VAL A 179 -12.20 13.61 -8.70
C VAL A 179 -13.49 12.82 -8.79
N ARG A 180 -13.79 12.07 -7.74
CA ARG A 180 -15.04 11.36 -7.56
C ARG A 180 -15.80 12.00 -6.41
N GLY A 181 -17.04 12.45 -6.67
CA GLY A 181 -17.99 12.84 -5.63
C GLY A 181 -18.75 11.62 -5.14
N CYS A 182 -18.88 11.44 -3.85
CA CYS A 182 -19.46 10.25 -3.23
C CYS A 182 -20.57 10.63 -2.26
N TYR A 183 -21.53 9.70 -2.11
CA TYR A 183 -22.51 9.71 -1.04
C TYR A 183 -22.11 8.73 0.07
N ALA A 184 -22.43 9.04 1.32
CA ALA A 184 -22.06 8.24 2.47
C ALA A 184 -22.63 6.82 2.42
N ASP A 185 -23.82 6.65 1.82
CA ASP A 185 -24.46 5.35 1.62
C ASP A 185 -23.87 4.53 0.46
N SER A 186 -22.88 5.07 -0.24
CA SER A 186 -22.24 4.47 -1.42
C SER A 186 -23.22 4.12 -2.56
N SER A 187 -24.42 4.71 -2.55
CA SER A 187 -25.49 4.40 -3.51
C SER A 187 -25.23 4.94 -4.90
N ASN A 188 -24.43 5.99 -4.98
CA ASN A 188 -24.18 6.71 -6.22
C ASN A 188 -22.85 7.48 -6.17
N TYR A 189 -22.37 7.97 -7.31
CA TYR A 189 -21.21 8.86 -7.39
C TYR A 189 -21.20 9.69 -8.68
N GLY A 190 -20.50 10.84 -8.64
CA GLY A 190 -20.11 11.58 -9.83
C GLY A 190 -18.61 11.41 -10.09
N LEU A 191 -18.20 11.38 -11.35
CA LEU A 191 -16.80 11.28 -11.73
C LEU A 191 -16.46 12.41 -12.70
N SER A 192 -15.36 13.13 -12.42
CA SER A 192 -14.82 14.10 -13.36
C SER A 192 -14.16 13.43 -14.57
N GLY A 193 -14.00 14.16 -15.65
CA GLY A 193 -13.03 13.81 -16.69
C GLY A 193 -11.62 13.71 -16.09
N ALA A 194 -10.75 12.93 -16.74
CA ALA A 194 -9.35 12.86 -16.39
C ALA A 194 -8.61 14.11 -16.90
N VAL A 195 -7.83 14.75 -16.05
CA VAL A 195 -6.99 15.89 -16.40
C VAL A 195 -5.55 15.54 -16.16
N THR A 196 -4.73 15.57 -17.21
CA THR A 196 -3.29 15.35 -17.09
C THR A 196 -2.58 16.69 -16.98
N ALA A 197 -1.74 16.83 -15.97
CA ALA A 197 -0.92 17.99 -15.70
C ALA A 197 0.55 17.59 -15.61
N THR A 198 1.44 18.47 -16.09
CA THR A 198 2.89 18.29 -15.93
C THR A 198 3.37 19.18 -14.82
N ILE A 199 3.86 18.56 -13.75
CA ILE A 199 4.43 19.26 -12.61
C ILE A 199 5.83 19.74 -13.00
N THR A 200 6.05 21.03 -12.92
CA THR A 200 7.30 21.66 -13.27
C THR A 200 8.24 21.75 -12.07
N THR A 201 9.50 22.01 -12.34
CA THR A 201 10.50 22.24 -11.31
C THR A 201 10.28 23.59 -10.63
N GLY A 202 10.49 23.66 -9.33
CA GLY A 202 10.49 24.92 -8.58
C GLY A 202 11.85 25.63 -8.68
N LEU A 203 11.87 26.94 -8.35
CA LEU A 203 13.12 27.71 -8.27
C LEU A 203 14.01 27.25 -7.12
N TYR A 204 13.43 26.65 -6.11
CA TYR A 204 14.12 26.27 -4.87
C TYR A 204 13.87 24.81 -4.52
N VAL A 205 14.77 24.27 -3.72
CA VAL A 205 14.54 22.99 -3.06
C VAL A 205 13.45 23.20 -2.00
N THR A 206 12.47 22.28 -1.94
CA THR A 206 11.41 22.33 -0.95
C THR A 206 11.34 21.02 -0.15
N LEU A 207 11.05 21.16 1.12
CA LEU A 207 10.72 20.05 2.03
C LEU A 207 9.25 20.19 2.43
N TYR A 208 8.54 19.08 2.38
CA TYR A 208 7.16 18.97 2.85
C TYR A 208 7.03 17.82 3.84
N GLY A 209 6.67 18.13 5.07
CA GLY A 209 6.39 17.15 6.12
C GLY A 209 5.06 16.45 5.86
N ILE A 210 5.10 15.13 5.67
CA ILE A 210 3.90 14.37 5.26
C ILE A 210 2.86 14.33 6.38
N ALA A 211 3.29 14.21 7.62
CA ALA A 211 2.39 14.17 8.78
C ALA A 211 1.97 15.56 9.25
N SER A 212 2.93 16.50 9.31
CA SER A 212 2.67 17.86 9.79
C SER A 212 2.01 18.78 8.78
N GLY A 213 2.09 18.46 7.47
CA GLY A 213 1.69 19.35 6.40
C GLY A 213 2.57 20.59 6.25
N LYS A 214 3.70 20.66 6.98
CA LYS A 214 4.58 21.81 7.01
C LYS A 214 5.47 21.85 5.78
N LYS A 215 5.55 23.02 5.12
CA LYS A 215 6.38 23.24 3.96
C LYS A 215 7.51 24.21 4.27
N VAL A 216 8.74 23.85 3.93
CA VAL A 216 9.92 24.68 4.09
C VAL A 216 10.61 24.81 2.73
N THR A 217 10.90 26.07 2.35
CA THR A 217 11.63 26.38 1.13
C THR A 217 13.07 26.69 1.46
N LEU A 218 13.99 25.91 0.90
CA LEU A 218 15.43 26.10 1.06
C LEU A 218 15.96 26.99 -0.07
N LYS A 219 15.92 28.30 0.13
CA LYS A 219 16.35 29.29 -0.88
C LYS A 219 17.84 29.20 -1.19
N HIS A 220 18.64 28.92 -0.17
CA HIS A 220 20.10 28.80 -0.25
C HIS A 220 20.51 27.34 0.05
N CYS A 221 19.97 26.40 -0.72
CA CYS A 221 20.38 25.02 -0.62
C CYS A 221 21.48 24.74 -1.64
N GLY A 222 22.68 24.56 -1.15
CA GLY A 222 23.81 24.10 -1.94
C GLY A 222 23.71 22.59 -2.18
N LEU A 223 22.80 22.18 -3.03
CA LEU A 223 22.98 20.93 -3.78
C LEU A 223 24.05 21.18 -4.83
N LYS A 224 25.16 21.83 -4.38
CA LYS A 224 26.24 22.33 -5.23
C LYS A 224 26.85 21.20 -6.01
N ASN A 225 26.75 21.30 -7.33
CA ASN A 225 27.60 20.61 -8.33
C ASN A 225 27.84 19.10 -8.06
N GLN A 226 27.20 18.58 -7.06
CA GLN A 226 27.07 17.16 -6.86
C GLN A 226 25.64 16.83 -7.28
N PRO A 227 25.48 15.97 -8.27
CA PRO A 227 24.22 15.27 -8.37
C PRO A 227 23.92 14.82 -6.96
N VAL A 228 22.66 14.97 -6.51
CA VAL A 228 22.14 14.28 -5.36
C VAL A 228 22.93 13.00 -5.26
N GLN A 229 23.80 12.86 -4.24
CA GLN A 229 24.66 11.69 -4.19
C GLN A 229 23.73 10.50 -4.04
N ASN A 230 23.35 9.94 -5.16
CA ASN A 230 22.66 8.67 -5.24
C ASN A 230 23.67 7.59 -4.86
N ALA A 231 24.02 7.53 -3.60
CA ALA A 231 24.70 6.37 -3.07
C ALA A 231 23.71 5.22 -3.10
N ILE A 232 23.70 4.50 -4.20
CA ILE A 232 23.02 3.21 -4.27
C ILE A 232 23.92 2.24 -3.51
N ASN A 233 23.66 2.09 -2.23
CA ASN A 233 24.33 1.08 -1.44
C ASN A 233 23.49 -0.19 -1.44
N ARG A 234 24.06 -1.26 -1.94
CA ARG A 234 23.62 -2.62 -1.66
C ARG A 234 24.51 -3.13 -0.53
N ASP A 235 23.90 -3.46 0.57
CA ASP A 235 24.62 -3.97 1.71
C ASP A 235 25.20 -5.35 1.35
N ILE A 236 26.52 -5.50 1.46
CA ILE A 236 27.25 -6.73 1.20
C ILE A 236 27.87 -7.15 2.52
N GLN A 237 27.44 -8.26 3.07
CA GLN A 237 28.02 -8.87 4.24
C GLN A 237 29.05 -9.93 3.83
N TYR A 238 30.24 -9.85 4.41
CA TYR A 238 31.28 -10.83 4.21
C TYR A 238 31.33 -11.79 5.40
N ILE A 239 31.05 -13.06 5.14
CA ILE A 239 31.07 -14.12 6.15
C ILE A 239 32.41 -14.86 6.03
N PHE A 240 33.22 -14.79 7.10
CA PHE A 240 34.49 -15.47 7.17
C PHE A 240 34.27 -16.85 7.75
N MET A 241 34.54 -17.89 6.95
CA MET A 241 34.46 -19.28 7.38
C MET A 241 35.85 -19.82 7.69
N TYR A 242 35.98 -20.56 8.79
CA TYR A 242 37.24 -21.20 9.15
C TYR A 242 37.65 -22.22 8.07
N GLY A 243 38.88 -22.09 7.57
CA GLY A 243 39.40 -22.95 6.49
C GLY A 243 39.15 -22.49 5.08
N SER A 244 38.46 -21.37 4.89
CA SER A 244 38.27 -20.74 3.57
C SER A 244 39.34 -19.65 3.37
N MET A 245 39.98 -19.61 2.18
CA MET A 245 40.94 -18.57 1.84
C MET A 245 40.29 -17.21 1.59
N TYR A 246 39.03 -17.20 1.19
CA TYR A 246 38.26 -15.97 0.88
C TYR A 246 36.91 -16.00 1.60
N PRO A 247 36.41 -14.84 2.03
CA PRO A 247 35.06 -14.76 2.63
C PRO A 247 33.98 -15.07 1.63
N HIS A 248 32.87 -15.63 2.10
CA HIS A 248 31.63 -15.72 1.35
C HIS A 248 30.91 -14.37 1.41
N ALA A 249 30.45 -13.85 0.27
CA ALA A 249 29.75 -12.58 0.20
C ALA A 249 28.24 -12.82 0.06
N GLU A 250 27.46 -12.35 1.02
CA GLU A 250 26.01 -12.27 0.91
C GLU A 250 25.60 -10.85 0.55
N ARG A 251 24.76 -10.73 -0.48
CA ARG A 251 24.30 -9.46 -1.01
C ARG A 251 22.84 -9.26 -0.63
N SER A 252 22.54 -8.11 0.01
CA SER A 252 21.15 -7.70 0.25
C SER A 252 20.42 -7.41 -1.06
N GLU A 253 19.15 -7.83 -1.14
CA GLU A 253 18.25 -7.45 -2.23
C GLU A 253 17.79 -5.99 -2.11
N PHE A 254 17.89 -5.39 -0.92
CA PHE A 254 17.47 -4.02 -0.68
C PHE A 254 18.49 -3.02 -1.27
N VAL A 255 17.93 -2.01 -1.94
CA VAL A 255 18.68 -0.87 -2.45
C VAL A 255 18.34 0.33 -1.57
N THR A 256 19.34 0.88 -0.89
CA THR A 256 19.18 2.11 -0.11
C THR A 256 19.65 3.31 -0.93
N LYS A 257 18.79 4.31 -1.08
CA LYS A 257 19.13 5.60 -1.67
C LYS A 257 19.16 6.65 -0.58
N LYS A 258 20.27 7.35 -0.45
CA LYS A 258 20.45 8.48 0.48
C LYS A 258 20.69 9.75 -0.31
N VAL A 259 19.93 10.77 0.03
CA VAL A 259 20.05 12.11 -0.53
C VAL A 259 20.54 13.04 0.55
N GLY A 260 21.56 13.84 0.30
CA GLY A 260 22.08 14.81 1.25
C GLY A 260 22.28 16.17 0.63
N GLY A 261 22.28 17.20 1.46
CA GLY A 261 22.49 18.57 1.05
C GLY A 261 22.96 19.46 2.19
N THR A 262 23.36 20.67 1.82
CA THR A 262 23.69 21.75 2.76
C THR A 262 22.70 22.89 2.54
N ALA A 263 21.95 23.27 3.56
CA ALA A 263 21.07 24.44 3.57
C ALA A 263 21.74 25.56 4.35
N VAL A 264 21.60 26.78 3.84
CA VAL A 264 22.02 27.99 4.54
C VAL A 264 20.76 28.79 4.84
N PHE A 265 20.53 29.12 6.09
CA PHE A 265 19.43 29.95 6.55
C PHE A 265 19.95 31.34 6.95
N LEU A 266 19.37 32.35 6.38
CA LEU A 266 19.55 33.74 6.80
C LEU A 266 18.59 34.05 7.98
N PRO A 267 18.78 35.16 8.71
CA PRO A 267 17.99 35.45 9.91
C PRO A 267 16.47 35.57 9.70
N ASP A 268 16.04 35.87 8.47
CA ASP A 268 14.65 36.00 8.07
C ASP A 268 14.05 34.73 7.46
N GLU A 269 14.80 33.63 7.43
CA GLU A 269 14.38 32.37 6.83
C GLU A 269 13.86 31.36 7.87
N ASP A 270 13.01 30.45 7.44
CA ASP A 270 12.31 29.51 8.33
C ASP A 270 13.20 28.35 8.79
N LYS A 271 14.27 28.65 9.53
CA LYS A 271 15.10 27.64 10.19
C LYS A 271 14.30 26.81 11.20
N ALA A 272 13.44 27.46 12.00
CA ALA A 272 12.61 26.78 12.98
C ALA A 272 11.63 25.79 12.31
N GLY A 273 11.16 26.14 11.12
CA GLY A 273 10.38 25.23 10.28
C GLY A 273 11.14 24.01 9.86
N PHE A 274 12.38 24.17 9.45
CA PHE A 274 13.25 23.07 9.09
C PHE A 274 13.54 22.16 10.31
N ASP A 275 13.87 22.76 11.47
CA ASP A 275 14.16 22.01 12.68
C ASP A 275 12.98 21.16 13.14
N ALA A 276 11.76 21.65 12.95
CA ALA A 276 10.55 20.91 13.27
C ALA A 276 10.30 19.70 12.35
N LEU A 277 10.93 19.65 11.17
CA LEU A 277 10.84 18.52 10.24
C LEU A 277 11.90 17.44 10.51
N ILE A 278 12.89 17.71 11.37
CA ILE A 278 13.94 16.73 11.70
C ILE A 278 13.31 15.50 12.36
N GLY A 279 13.60 14.32 11.79
CA GLY A 279 13.02 13.05 12.23
C GLY A 279 11.63 12.75 11.64
N GLU A 280 11.03 13.70 10.91
CA GLU A 280 9.76 13.49 10.24
C GLU A 280 9.96 12.83 8.85
N LEU A 281 8.92 12.15 8.41
CA LEU A 281 8.83 11.67 7.03
C LEU A 281 8.51 12.87 6.12
N VAL A 282 9.44 13.19 5.23
CA VAL A 282 9.34 14.36 4.35
C VAL A 282 9.39 13.99 2.88
N CYS A 283 8.79 14.82 2.06
CA CYS A 283 8.98 14.85 0.62
C CYS A 283 9.97 15.98 0.29
N LEU A 284 11.13 15.63 -0.23
CA LEU A 284 12.08 16.58 -0.82
C LEU A 284 11.80 16.71 -2.31
N LYS A 285 11.63 17.93 -2.80
CA LYS A 285 11.63 18.24 -4.24
C LYS A 285 12.82 19.11 -4.58
N THR A 286 13.60 18.66 -5.56
CA THR A 286 14.76 19.39 -6.03
C THR A 286 14.41 20.36 -7.16
N GLN A 287 15.30 21.30 -7.44
CA GLN A 287 15.18 22.21 -8.58
C GLN A 287 15.19 21.47 -9.94
N SER A 288 15.76 20.27 -9.99
CA SER A 288 15.78 19.43 -11.20
C SER A 288 14.51 18.59 -11.39
N GLY A 289 13.52 18.70 -10.47
CA GLY A 289 12.27 17.94 -10.52
C GLY A 289 12.36 16.55 -9.92
N GLU A 290 13.49 16.19 -9.31
CA GLU A 290 13.60 14.94 -8.58
C GLU A 290 12.82 15.04 -7.26
N MET A 291 12.05 13.99 -6.96
CA MET A 291 11.30 13.86 -5.72
C MET A 291 11.82 12.68 -4.92
N VAL A 292 12.07 12.87 -3.63
CA VAL A 292 12.53 11.84 -2.70
C VAL A 292 11.70 11.89 -1.44
N ILE A 293 11.15 10.74 -1.03
CA ILE A 293 10.41 10.62 0.22
C ILE A 293 11.22 9.77 1.18
N GLY A 294 11.41 10.27 2.40
CA GLY A 294 12.19 9.61 3.44
C GLY A 294 12.27 10.42 4.72
N TYR A 295 12.95 9.89 5.72
CA TYR A 295 13.14 10.58 6.99
C TYR A 295 14.25 11.61 6.89
N LEU A 296 13.95 12.84 7.35
CA LEU A 296 14.91 13.93 7.41
C LEU A 296 15.81 13.78 8.63
N ASN A 297 17.11 13.74 8.41
CA ASN A 297 18.10 13.72 9.45
C ASN A 297 19.06 14.93 9.31
N GLU A 298 19.30 15.65 10.40
CA GLU A 298 20.35 16.62 10.50
C GLU A 298 21.69 15.93 10.79
N THR A 299 22.75 16.32 10.11
CA THR A 299 24.08 15.78 10.33
C THR A 299 25.01 16.77 11.02
N SER A 300 24.80 18.07 10.83
CA SER A 300 25.48 19.15 11.56
C SER A 300 24.76 20.48 11.40
N ASP A 301 24.85 21.33 12.42
CA ASP A 301 24.35 22.72 12.45
C ASP A 301 25.43 23.66 13.00
N THR A 302 25.66 24.76 12.31
CA THR A 302 26.63 25.81 12.71
C THR A 302 25.95 27.06 13.27
N SER A 303 24.65 27.05 13.53
CA SER A 303 23.89 28.22 14.01
C SER A 303 24.43 28.82 15.30
N ARG A 304 25.04 27.98 16.17
CA ARG A 304 25.68 28.44 17.43
C ARG A 304 26.98 29.21 17.24
N VAL A 305 27.59 29.11 16.04
CA VAL A 305 28.91 29.73 15.78
C VAL A 305 28.79 31.01 14.99
N ASN A 306 27.69 31.20 14.23
CA ASN A 306 27.46 32.39 13.44
C ASN A 306 26.01 32.86 13.58
N PRO A 307 25.76 34.00 14.30
CA PRO A 307 24.42 34.52 14.52
C PRO A 307 23.77 35.07 13.24
N ASP A 308 24.55 35.42 12.21
CA ASP A 308 24.03 36.01 10.99
C ASP A 308 23.57 34.96 9.97
N LYS A 309 23.94 33.71 10.14
CA LYS A 309 23.52 32.60 9.28
C LYS A 309 23.69 31.25 9.96
N SER A 310 22.80 30.32 9.67
CA SER A 310 22.94 28.91 10.02
C SER A 310 23.29 28.10 8.80
N ILE A 311 24.27 27.22 8.90
CA ILE A 311 24.61 26.23 7.88
C ILE A 311 24.27 24.86 8.42
N VAL A 312 23.33 24.19 7.78
CA VAL A 312 22.85 22.89 8.19
C VAL A 312 23.14 21.86 7.13
N ASN A 313 23.82 20.79 7.48
CA ASN A 313 23.94 19.62 6.64
C ASN A 313 22.85 18.62 7.00
N PHE A 314 22.14 18.15 6.00
CA PHE A 314 21.05 17.21 6.20
C PHE A 314 21.15 16.02 5.24
N SER A 315 20.44 14.98 5.56
CA SER A 315 20.28 13.82 4.69
C SER A 315 18.90 13.21 4.83
N ILE A 316 18.44 12.63 3.73
CA ILE A 316 17.17 11.90 3.66
C ILE A 316 17.47 10.50 3.17
N GLN A 317 17.08 9.49 3.96
CA GLN A 317 17.09 8.10 3.54
C GLN A 317 15.79 7.81 2.83
N GLN A 318 15.84 7.50 1.52
CA GLN A 318 14.65 7.17 0.74
C GLN A 318 14.02 5.88 1.27
N ILE A 319 12.71 5.89 1.36
CA ILE A 319 11.88 4.72 1.68
C ILE A 319 10.90 4.45 0.54
N ASP A 320 10.35 3.25 0.50
CA ASP A 320 9.17 2.94 -0.29
C ASP A 320 7.96 3.50 0.44
N TYR A 321 7.28 4.46 -0.20
CA TYR A 321 6.14 5.16 0.39
C TYR A 321 4.93 5.06 -0.52
N THR A 322 3.83 4.63 0.05
CA THR A 322 2.52 4.62 -0.59
C THR A 322 1.54 5.35 0.30
N GLU A 323 0.86 6.34 -0.26
CA GLU A 323 -0.24 7.00 0.46
C GLU A 323 -1.36 6.00 0.69
N VAL A 324 -1.75 5.87 1.96
CA VAL A 324 -2.89 5.03 2.38
C VAL A 324 -4.00 5.97 2.82
N ILE A 325 -5.14 5.88 2.15
CA ILE A 325 -6.35 6.63 2.51
C ILE A 325 -7.41 5.64 2.92
N ASP A 326 -7.94 5.85 4.11
CA ASP A 326 -9.13 5.16 4.54
C ASP A 326 -10.35 5.81 3.87
N ILE A 327 -10.93 5.13 2.90
CA ILE A 327 -12.13 5.60 2.22
C ILE A 327 -13.42 5.26 2.97
N ASP A 328 -13.33 4.45 4.02
CA ASP A 328 -14.46 3.99 4.85
C ASP A 328 -14.64 4.80 6.14
N SER A 329 -13.64 5.58 6.55
CA SER A 329 -13.69 6.46 7.74
C SER A 329 -14.45 7.75 7.49
#